data_8b9989948109ed54f8c95b429d4ef41d
#
_entry.id   8b9989948109ed54f8c95b429d4ef41d
#
_cell.length_a   1.000
_cell.length_b   1.000
_cell.length_c   1.000
_cell.angle_alpha   90.00
_cell.angle_beta   90.00
_cell.angle_gamma   90.00
#
_symmetry.space_group_name_H-M   'P 1'
#
loop_
_entity.id
_entity.type
_entity.pdbx_description
1 polymer ?
#
loop_
_entity_poly.entity_id
_entity_poly.type
_entity_poly.pdbx_seq_one_letter_code
_entity_poly.pdbx_strand_id
1 'polypeptide(L)'
;LYGKYAFNNSDIHQDEIEISGHNSGFESGIIATQLLHKTALSATVSFEKAIDNNSNKFPDAQAASAINYSLSCGKLMLPKDYSSFKQTNMNAMIELLGQTLPQNGKSYFDIAPAIQFIFNSQARIDAGYRFQLLSSMNRTAPQGFLLRFEYLLFNPFENRN
;
A
#
# COMPACT_ATOMS: atom_id res chain seq x y z
N LEU A 1 -2.93 14.50 -3.74
CA LEU A 1 -2.34 14.90 -2.47
C LEU A 1 -3.08 14.20 -1.33
N TYR A 2 -2.36 13.66 -0.37
CA TYR A 2 -2.94 13.07 0.84
C TYR A 2 -2.07 13.36 2.07
N GLY A 3 -2.68 13.24 3.23
CA GLY A 3 -2.01 13.27 4.51
C GLY A 3 -2.63 12.23 5.45
N LYS A 4 -1.81 11.60 6.27
CA LYS A 4 -2.22 10.61 7.25
C LYS A 4 -1.49 10.86 8.56
N TYR A 5 -2.19 10.67 9.65
CA TYR A 5 -1.63 10.63 10.99
C TYR A 5 -2.06 9.33 11.67
N ALA A 6 -1.14 8.64 12.31
CA ALA A 6 -1.43 7.39 13.00
C ALA A 6 -0.86 7.39 14.42
N PHE A 7 -1.63 6.79 15.32
CA PHE A 7 -1.23 6.48 16.68
C PHE A 7 -1.01 4.96 16.78
N ASN A 8 0.08 4.58 17.36
CA ASN A 8 0.44 3.18 17.53
C ASN A 8 1.10 3.00 18.90
N ASN A 9 0.89 1.84 19.53
CA ASN A 9 1.50 1.46 20.80
C ASN A 9 2.52 0.31 20.62
N SER A 10 2.93 0.02 19.39
CA SER A 10 3.90 -1.01 19.10
C SER A 10 5.28 -0.62 19.63
N ASP A 11 6.02 -1.60 20.12
CA ASP A 11 7.41 -1.52 20.53
C ASP A 11 8.36 -2.14 19.50
N ILE A 12 7.87 -2.38 18.28
CA ILE A 12 8.69 -2.92 17.19
C ILE A 12 9.74 -1.89 16.77
N HIS A 13 10.99 -2.30 16.86
CA HIS A 13 12.14 -1.50 16.45
C HIS A 13 12.79 -2.12 15.20
N GLN A 14 12.66 -1.42 14.10
CA GLN A 14 13.28 -1.78 12.81
C GLN A 14 13.68 -0.52 12.06
N ASP A 15 14.53 -0.66 11.01
CA ASP A 15 14.94 0.50 10.20
C ASP A 15 13.78 1.02 9.31
N GLU A 16 12.94 0.12 8.78
CA GLU A 16 11.77 0.51 7.97
C GLU A 16 10.79 1.33 8.80
N ILE A 17 10.40 2.49 8.30
CA ILE A 17 9.36 3.33 8.91
C ILE A 17 8.03 2.99 8.27
N GLU A 18 7.03 2.67 9.09
CA GLU A 18 5.70 2.31 8.63
C GLU A 18 4.63 2.92 9.55
N ILE A 19 4.11 4.07 9.14
CA ILE A 19 3.09 4.82 9.89
C ILE A 19 1.75 4.09 9.96
N SER A 20 1.47 3.15 9.05
CA SER A 20 0.25 2.31 9.09
C SER A 20 0.39 1.08 9.96
N GLY A 21 1.62 0.61 10.19
CA GLY A 21 1.90 -0.65 10.84
C GLY A 21 2.33 -0.50 12.29
N HIS A 22 3.54 -0.04 12.51
CA HIS A 22 4.17 -0.07 13.85
C HIS A 22 4.66 1.28 14.37
N ASN A 23 4.73 2.32 13.54
CA ASN A 23 5.16 3.64 13.99
C ASN A 23 3.98 4.59 14.19
N SER A 24 4.08 5.42 15.24
CA SER A 24 3.27 6.64 15.36
C SER A 24 3.91 7.73 14.53
N GLY A 25 3.10 8.64 13.97
CA GLY A 25 3.62 9.76 13.22
C GLY A 25 2.70 10.23 12.11
N PHE A 26 3.27 10.92 11.15
CA PHE A 26 2.53 11.43 10.01
C PHE A 26 3.20 11.06 8.69
N GLU A 27 2.37 10.97 7.67
CA GLU A 27 2.76 10.78 6.29
C GLU A 27 2.04 11.82 5.42
N SER A 28 2.73 12.36 4.44
CA SER A 28 2.13 13.20 3.40
C SER A 28 2.74 12.86 2.04
N GLY A 29 1.90 12.85 1.01
CA GLY A 29 2.38 12.43 -0.31
C GLY A 29 1.49 12.86 -1.46
N ILE A 30 2.00 12.56 -2.65
CA ILE A 30 1.37 12.83 -3.94
C ILE A 30 1.22 11.49 -4.66
N ILE A 31 0.04 11.28 -5.22
CA ILE A 31 -0.27 10.16 -6.09
C ILE A 31 -0.63 10.74 -7.47
N ALA A 32 0.00 10.25 -8.51
CA ALA A 32 -0.33 10.53 -9.90
C ALA A 32 -0.75 9.23 -10.58
N THR A 33 -1.93 9.25 -11.21
CA THR A 33 -2.45 8.07 -11.92
C THR A 33 -2.86 8.45 -13.33
N GLN A 34 -2.44 7.65 -14.29
CA GLN A 34 -2.82 7.74 -15.69
C GLN A 34 -3.51 6.47 -16.14
N LEU A 35 -4.72 6.60 -16.67
CA LEU A 35 -5.47 5.49 -17.26
C LEU A 35 -5.25 5.48 -18.78
N LEU A 36 -4.75 4.35 -19.29
CA LEU A 36 -4.48 4.10 -20.71
C LEU A 36 -5.31 2.89 -21.15
N HIS A 37 -6.49 3.11 -21.71
CA HIS A 37 -7.45 2.05 -22.07
C HIS A 37 -7.76 1.12 -20.88
N LYS A 38 -7.25 -0.12 -20.91
CA LYS A 38 -7.42 -1.14 -19.85
C LYS A 38 -6.22 -1.22 -18.90
N THR A 39 -5.27 -0.30 -19.01
CA THR A 39 -4.06 -0.28 -18.19
C THR A 39 -4.05 1.01 -17.36
N ALA A 40 -3.82 0.89 -16.07
CA ALA A 40 -3.60 2.00 -15.17
C ALA A 40 -2.13 2.02 -14.73
N LEU A 41 -1.50 3.17 -14.85
CA LEU A 41 -0.16 3.44 -14.32
C LEU A 41 -0.30 4.42 -13.17
N SER A 42 0.32 4.14 -12.04
CA SER A 42 0.31 5.05 -10.89
C SER A 42 1.70 5.17 -10.30
N ALA A 43 2.05 6.38 -9.90
CA ALA A 43 3.27 6.68 -9.17
C ALA A 43 2.93 7.42 -7.89
N THR A 44 3.61 7.08 -6.80
CA THR A 44 3.46 7.73 -5.49
C THR A 44 4.83 8.15 -4.98
N VAL A 45 4.88 9.32 -4.37
CA VAL A 45 6.00 9.77 -3.55
C VAL A 45 5.43 10.33 -2.26
N SER A 46 5.95 9.91 -1.12
CA SER A 46 5.55 10.43 0.19
C SER A 46 6.74 10.63 1.11
N PHE A 47 6.52 11.49 2.08
CA PHE A 47 7.40 11.71 3.21
C PHE A 47 6.72 11.21 4.48
N GLU A 48 7.44 10.39 5.25
CA GLU A 48 7.03 9.91 6.56
C GLU A 48 7.92 10.46 7.66
N LYS A 49 7.31 10.73 8.80
CA LYS A 49 8.01 11.12 10.03
C LYS A 49 7.46 10.32 11.19
N ALA A 50 8.28 9.43 11.75
CA ALA A 50 7.98 8.74 12.99
C ALA A 50 8.19 9.66 14.19
N ILE A 51 7.35 9.49 15.22
CA ILE A 51 7.38 10.23 16.48
C ILE A 51 7.22 9.26 17.65
N ASP A 52 7.45 9.74 18.86
CA ASP A 52 7.14 9.01 20.09
C ASP A 52 5.66 8.61 20.12
N ASN A 53 5.37 7.46 20.68
CA ASN A 53 4.02 7.07 21.03
C ASN A 53 3.78 7.18 22.54
N ASN A 54 2.56 6.90 23.01
CA ASN A 54 2.21 7.03 24.42
C ASN A 54 2.98 6.08 25.36
N SER A 55 3.48 4.96 24.82
CA SER A 55 4.10 3.89 25.59
C SER A 55 5.61 3.84 25.41
N ASN A 56 6.12 4.21 24.23
CA ASN A 56 7.51 4.05 23.87
C ASN A 56 8.06 5.31 23.19
N LYS A 57 9.28 5.69 23.56
CA LYS A 57 10.01 6.72 22.83
C LYS A 57 10.59 6.14 21.56
N PHE A 58 10.53 6.90 20.48
CA PHE A 58 11.23 6.54 19.26
C PHE A 58 12.75 6.60 19.52
N PRO A 59 13.53 5.57 19.16
CA PRO A 59 14.96 5.52 19.49
C PRO A 59 15.74 6.65 18.79
N ASP A 60 16.51 7.44 19.56
CA ASP A 60 17.31 8.55 19.04
C ASP A 60 18.37 8.10 18.01
N ALA A 61 18.83 6.84 18.11
CA ALA A 61 19.83 6.26 17.21
C ALA A 61 19.26 5.82 15.85
N GLN A 62 17.91 5.79 15.70
CA GLN A 62 17.25 5.38 14.47
C GLN A 62 16.88 6.59 13.62
N ALA A 63 16.86 6.38 12.30
CA ALA A 63 16.33 7.38 11.39
C ALA A 63 14.81 7.51 11.62
N ALA A 64 14.36 8.72 11.90
CA ALA A 64 12.95 8.99 12.19
C ALA A 64 12.16 9.50 10.98
N SER A 65 12.80 9.65 9.81
CA SER A 65 12.15 10.13 8.59
C SER A 65 12.46 9.23 7.41
N ALA A 66 11.48 9.06 6.55
CA ALA A 66 11.61 8.28 5.32
C ALA A 66 11.00 9.01 4.12
N ILE A 67 11.54 8.72 2.95
CA ILE A 67 10.94 9.03 1.66
C ILE A 67 10.50 7.70 1.07
N ASN A 68 9.21 7.55 0.84
CA ASN A 68 8.63 6.39 0.16
C ASN A 68 8.37 6.73 -1.30
N TYR A 69 8.51 5.74 -2.15
CA TYR A 69 8.15 5.85 -3.55
C TYR A 69 7.59 4.52 -4.05
N SER A 70 6.57 4.60 -4.89
CA SER A 70 6.05 3.43 -5.57
C SER A 70 5.72 3.73 -7.03
N LEU A 71 5.77 2.68 -7.84
CA LEU A 71 5.32 2.68 -9.22
C LEU A 71 4.49 1.42 -9.44
N SER A 72 3.23 1.59 -9.81
CA SER A 72 2.32 0.49 -10.06
C SER A 72 1.79 0.48 -11.49
N CYS A 73 1.61 -0.72 -12.03
CA CYS A 73 0.97 -0.98 -13.29
C CYS A 73 -0.12 -2.04 -13.07
N GLY A 74 -1.36 -1.68 -13.38
CA GLY A 74 -2.51 -2.56 -13.32
C GLY A 74 -3.16 -2.70 -14.69
N LYS A 75 -3.56 -3.92 -15.08
CA LYS A 75 -4.21 -4.20 -16.35
C LYS A 75 -5.45 -5.04 -16.14
N LEU A 76 -6.57 -4.59 -16.74
CA LEU A 76 -7.78 -5.39 -16.84
C LEU A 76 -7.56 -6.53 -17.84
N MET A 77 -7.54 -7.76 -17.34
CA MET A 77 -7.36 -8.98 -18.12
C MET A 77 -8.70 -9.56 -18.60
N LEU A 78 -9.71 -9.50 -17.76
CA LEU A 78 -11.07 -9.96 -18.04
C LEU A 78 -12.09 -8.94 -17.51
N PRO A 79 -13.24 -8.72 -18.19
CA PRO A 79 -13.60 -9.28 -19.49
C PRO A 79 -12.85 -8.59 -20.65
N LYS A 80 -12.74 -9.26 -21.78
CA LYS A 80 -12.22 -8.63 -23.01
C LYS A 80 -13.17 -7.53 -23.50
N ASP A 81 -14.47 -7.80 -23.47
CA ASP A 81 -15.52 -6.85 -23.84
C ASP A 81 -16.48 -6.64 -22.67
N TYR A 82 -16.74 -5.37 -22.34
CA TYR A 82 -17.60 -4.99 -21.23
C TYR A 82 -19.05 -4.96 -21.70
N SER A 83 -19.90 -5.82 -21.16
CA SER A 83 -21.34 -5.88 -21.51
C SER A 83 -22.23 -5.60 -20.31
N SER A 84 -21.78 -5.73 -19.09
CA SER A 84 -22.56 -5.52 -17.87
C SER A 84 -21.69 -5.26 -16.65
N PHE A 85 -22.17 -4.43 -15.73
CA PHE A 85 -21.55 -4.23 -14.40
C PHE A 85 -21.57 -5.49 -13.51
N LYS A 86 -22.37 -6.49 -13.86
CA LYS A 86 -22.45 -7.77 -13.14
C LYS A 86 -21.36 -8.76 -13.55
N GLN A 87 -20.57 -8.44 -14.57
CA GLN A 87 -19.46 -9.29 -14.98
C GLN A 87 -18.37 -9.32 -13.92
N THR A 88 -17.71 -10.47 -13.81
CA THR A 88 -16.49 -10.59 -13.01
C THR A 88 -15.34 -9.95 -13.75
N ASN A 89 -14.64 -9.03 -13.09
CA ASN A 89 -13.43 -8.43 -13.59
C ASN A 89 -12.21 -9.11 -12.95
N MET A 90 -11.20 -9.35 -13.75
CA MET A 90 -9.89 -9.80 -13.28
C MET A 90 -8.82 -8.79 -13.71
N ASN A 91 -8.12 -8.24 -12.75
CA ASN A 91 -6.98 -7.34 -12.95
C ASN A 91 -5.70 -8.06 -12.54
N ALA A 92 -4.66 -7.94 -13.35
CA ALA A 92 -3.30 -8.26 -12.95
C ALA A 92 -2.57 -6.96 -12.62
N MET A 93 -1.81 -6.94 -11.53
CA MET A 93 -1.11 -5.76 -11.05
C MET A 93 0.34 -6.12 -10.69
N ILE A 94 1.22 -5.16 -10.85
CA ILE A 94 2.58 -5.22 -10.37
C ILE A 94 2.92 -3.87 -9.76
N GLU A 95 3.54 -3.89 -8.59
CA GLU A 95 3.98 -2.70 -7.91
C GLU A 95 5.46 -2.81 -7.55
N LEU A 96 6.20 -1.74 -7.78
CA LEU A 96 7.54 -1.52 -7.30
C LEU A 96 7.44 -0.58 -6.11
N LEU A 97 8.05 -0.95 -4.99
CA LEU A 97 7.98 -0.25 -3.71
C LEU A 97 9.39 0.05 -3.24
N GLY A 98 9.60 1.23 -2.72
CA GLY A 98 10.87 1.56 -2.10
C GLY A 98 10.74 2.61 -1.01
N GLN A 99 11.71 2.57 -0.11
CA GLN A 99 11.87 3.55 0.95
C GLN A 99 13.36 3.89 1.09
N THR A 100 13.63 5.15 1.35
CA THR A 100 14.98 5.63 1.65
C THR A 100 14.93 6.50 2.92
N LEU A 101 15.85 6.26 3.82
CA LEU A 101 16.03 7.02 5.06
C LEU A 101 17.07 8.11 4.82
N PRO A 102 16.70 9.41 4.74
CA PRO A 102 17.64 10.47 4.42
C PRO A 102 18.76 10.66 5.45
N GLN A 103 18.53 10.28 6.71
CA GLN A 103 19.52 10.47 7.79
C GLN A 103 20.72 9.53 7.68
N ASN A 104 20.57 8.33 7.14
CA ASN A 104 21.65 7.32 7.09
C ASN A 104 21.85 6.66 5.73
N GLY A 105 21.03 7.03 4.73
CA GLY A 105 21.10 6.50 3.37
C GLY A 105 20.65 5.04 3.21
N LYS A 106 20.17 4.37 4.27
CA LYS A 106 19.62 3.03 4.15
C LYS A 106 18.37 3.05 3.28
N SER A 107 18.17 2.00 2.50
CA SER A 107 17.05 1.88 1.58
C SER A 107 16.65 0.43 1.35
N TYR A 108 15.42 0.25 0.87
CA TYR A 108 14.99 -1.02 0.28
C TYR A 108 14.28 -0.78 -1.06
N PHE A 109 14.17 -1.84 -1.82
CA PHE A 109 13.40 -1.89 -3.05
C PHE A 109 12.78 -3.27 -3.20
N ASP A 110 11.46 -3.31 -3.37
CA ASP A 110 10.64 -4.52 -3.43
C ASP A 110 9.80 -4.54 -4.70
N ILE A 111 9.32 -5.73 -5.06
CA ILE A 111 8.35 -5.96 -6.13
C ILE A 111 7.16 -6.74 -5.58
N ALA A 112 5.95 -6.31 -5.93
CA ALA A 112 4.71 -6.92 -5.46
C ALA A 112 3.74 -7.22 -6.62
N PRO A 113 3.83 -8.39 -7.25
CA PRO A 113 2.78 -8.87 -8.16
C PRO A 113 1.51 -9.21 -7.40
N ALA A 114 0.35 -8.89 -7.99
CA ALA A 114 -0.96 -9.17 -7.42
C ALA A 114 -2.00 -9.46 -8.50
N ILE A 115 -3.06 -10.18 -8.10
CA ILE A 115 -4.27 -10.42 -8.88
C ILE A 115 -5.46 -9.94 -8.06
N GLN A 116 -6.39 -9.27 -8.74
CA GLN A 116 -7.62 -8.77 -8.17
C GLN A 116 -8.81 -9.35 -8.94
N PHE A 117 -9.80 -9.85 -8.21
CA PHE A 117 -11.11 -10.20 -8.75
C PHE A 117 -12.17 -9.26 -8.19
N ILE A 118 -13.03 -8.75 -9.07
CA ILE A 118 -14.17 -7.90 -8.69
C ILE A 118 -15.44 -8.58 -9.20
N PHE A 119 -16.35 -8.90 -8.29
CA PHE A 119 -17.61 -9.57 -8.56
C PHE A 119 -18.78 -8.60 -8.42
N ASN A 120 -19.63 -8.51 -9.44
CA ASN A 120 -20.83 -7.66 -9.44
C ASN A 120 -20.57 -6.19 -9.05
N SER A 121 -19.34 -5.68 -9.23
CA SER A 121 -18.90 -4.36 -8.74
C SER A 121 -19.09 -4.14 -7.23
N GLN A 122 -19.31 -5.18 -6.45
CA GLN A 122 -19.59 -5.13 -5.01
C GLN A 122 -18.55 -5.84 -4.16
N ALA A 123 -18.18 -7.08 -4.55
CA ALA A 123 -17.20 -7.87 -3.81
C ALA A 123 -15.86 -7.83 -4.53
N ARG A 124 -14.78 -7.70 -3.77
CA ARG A 124 -13.41 -7.68 -4.28
C ARG A 124 -12.52 -8.60 -3.47
N ILE A 125 -11.71 -9.38 -4.18
CA ILE A 125 -10.67 -10.22 -3.60
C ILE A 125 -9.35 -9.86 -4.26
N ASP A 126 -8.36 -9.47 -3.46
CA ASP A 126 -7.00 -9.22 -3.91
C ASP A 126 -6.08 -10.26 -3.30
N ALA A 127 -5.22 -10.85 -4.10
CA ALA A 127 -4.16 -11.75 -3.67
C ALA A 127 -2.83 -11.30 -4.28
N GLY A 128 -1.79 -11.19 -3.46
CA GLY A 128 -0.48 -10.74 -3.90
C GLY A 128 0.64 -11.27 -3.04
N TYR A 129 1.84 -11.10 -3.52
CA TYR A 129 3.05 -11.43 -2.78
C TYR A 129 4.09 -10.33 -2.98
N ARG A 130 4.75 -9.93 -1.88
CA ARG A 130 5.84 -8.96 -1.87
C ARG A 130 7.16 -9.68 -1.78
N PHE A 131 8.07 -9.41 -2.71
CA PHE A 131 9.43 -9.92 -2.74
C PHE A 131 10.40 -8.77 -2.49
N GLN A 132 11.32 -8.96 -1.57
CA GLN A 132 12.45 -8.06 -1.42
C GLN A 132 13.46 -8.29 -2.55
N LEU A 133 13.77 -7.23 -3.31
CA LEU A 133 14.81 -7.26 -4.33
C LEU A 133 16.15 -6.80 -3.76
N LEU A 134 16.16 -5.67 -3.07
CA LEU A 134 17.35 -5.07 -2.47
C LEU A 134 16.97 -4.48 -1.11
N SER A 135 17.86 -4.59 -0.10
CA SER A 135 17.68 -3.90 1.17
C SER A 135 19.03 -3.74 1.90
N SER A 136 19.25 -2.56 2.43
CA SER A 136 20.28 -2.26 3.43
C SER A 136 19.67 -1.99 4.82
N MET A 137 18.34 -2.17 4.95
CA MET A 137 17.57 -1.98 6.17
C MET A 137 17.36 -3.30 6.90
N ASN A 138 17.31 -3.24 8.24
CA ASN A 138 16.78 -4.32 9.05
C ASN A 138 15.24 -4.20 9.07
N ARG A 139 14.54 -5.24 8.58
CA ARG A 139 13.09 -5.27 8.41
C ARG A 139 12.51 -6.54 9.02
N THR A 140 11.41 -6.41 9.76
CA THR A 140 10.73 -7.54 10.39
C THR A 140 10.04 -8.44 9.36
N ALA A 141 9.45 -7.84 8.31
CA ALA A 141 8.71 -8.57 7.28
C ALA A 141 9.15 -8.12 5.87
N PRO A 142 10.37 -8.53 5.42
CA PRO A 142 10.90 -8.10 4.13
C PRO A 142 10.14 -8.68 2.92
N GLN A 143 9.37 -9.74 3.14
CA GLN A 143 8.51 -10.38 2.13
C GLN A 143 7.27 -10.94 2.79
N GLY A 144 6.19 -11.09 2.03
CA GLY A 144 4.96 -11.57 2.59
C GLY A 144 3.84 -11.75 1.59
N PHE A 145 2.85 -12.52 2.00
CA PHE A 145 1.61 -12.75 1.25
C PHE A 145 0.54 -11.78 1.72
N LEU A 146 -0.20 -11.19 0.78
CA LEU A 146 -1.38 -10.36 1.03
C LEU A 146 -2.63 -11.06 0.49
N LEU A 147 -3.64 -11.17 1.34
CA LEU A 147 -5.00 -11.51 0.93
C LEU A 147 -5.95 -10.47 1.52
N ARG A 148 -6.72 -9.80 0.66
CA ARG A 148 -7.71 -8.81 1.06
C ARG A 148 -9.07 -9.16 0.48
N PHE A 149 -10.08 -9.07 1.32
CA PHE A 149 -11.49 -9.15 0.93
C PHE A 149 -12.17 -7.83 1.26
N GLU A 150 -12.95 -7.30 0.31
CA GLU A 150 -13.72 -6.08 0.48
C GLU A 150 -15.13 -6.31 -0.09
N TYR A 151 -16.12 -5.82 0.64
CA TYR A 151 -17.52 -5.86 0.20
C TYR A 151 -18.18 -4.50 0.40
N LEU A 152 -18.77 -3.96 -0.67
CA LEU A 152 -19.48 -2.68 -0.67
C LEU A 152 -20.97 -2.91 -0.48
N LEU A 153 -21.50 -2.36 0.61
CA LEU A 153 -22.94 -2.36 0.92
C LEU A 153 -23.53 -1.04 0.38
N PHE A 154 -24.37 -1.14 -0.65
CA PHE A 154 -25.13 0.00 -1.17
C PHE A 154 -26.48 0.09 -0.46
N ASN A 155 -26.82 1.25 0.08
CA ASN A 155 -28.08 1.56 0.75
C ASN A 155 -28.51 0.50 1.80
N PRO A 156 -27.66 0.16 2.79
CA PRO A 156 -27.93 -0.95 3.71
C PRO A 156 -29.15 -0.72 4.62
N PHE A 157 -29.65 0.52 4.69
CA PHE A 157 -30.80 0.92 5.52
C PHE A 157 -32.04 1.33 4.69
N GLU A 158 -32.02 1.16 3.39
CA GLU A 158 -33.17 1.43 2.54
C GLU A 158 -34.20 0.29 2.67
N ASN A 159 -35.36 0.59 3.29
CA ASN A 159 -36.46 -0.35 3.33
C ASN A 159 -36.98 -0.61 1.91
N ARG A 160 -36.75 -1.80 1.39
CA ARG A 160 -37.45 -2.28 0.16
C ARG A 160 -38.94 -2.51 0.53
N ASN A 161 -39.75 -1.49 0.30
CA ASN A 161 -41.21 -1.66 0.24
C ASN A 161 -41.60 -2.34 -1.08
#